data_930845b714e9debd36aa9eb6466a9981
#
_entry.id   930845b714e9debd36aa9eb6466a9981
#
_cell.length_a   1.000
_cell.length_b   1.000
_cell.length_c   1.000
_cell.angle_alpha   90.00
_cell.angle_beta   90.00
_cell.angle_gamma   90.00
#
_symmetry.space_group_name_H-M   'P 1'
#
loop_
_entity.id
_entity.type
_entity.pdbx_description
1 polymer ?
#
loop_
_entity_poly.entity_id
_entity_poly.type
_entity_poly.pdbx_seq_one_letter_code
_entity_poly.pdbx_strand_id
1 'polypeptide(L)'
;EYAVVEHPKYGKIYAFEVDGFGSALLMDDSNAPSLLCLPYLTDVSIDDPIYQNTRRFVWSEDNPYFFRGKAGEGIGGPHCGLDKPWPMSLVMKAFTTNDRAEKEWSFNKDDAADFTRSWFAWANTLFGELIVDMYADN
;
A
#
# COMPACT_ATOMS: atom_id res chain seq x y z
N GLU A 1 -7.54 7.25 18.37
CA GLU A 1 -8.49 6.33 19.05
C GLU A 1 -9.69 5.99 18.15
N TYR A 2 -10.31 6.98 17.51
CA TYR A 2 -11.55 6.79 16.74
C TYR A 2 -11.38 6.04 15.41
N ALA A 3 -10.18 6.03 14.84
CA ALA A 3 -9.90 5.39 13.56
C ALA A 3 -9.46 3.91 13.68
N VAL A 4 -9.45 3.33 14.89
CA VAL A 4 -9.12 1.92 15.12
C VAL A 4 -10.41 1.13 15.27
N VAL A 5 -10.57 0.09 14.47
CA VAL A 5 -11.74 -0.80 14.49
C VAL A 5 -11.31 -2.26 14.68
N GLU A 6 -12.20 -3.08 15.25
CA GLU A 6 -11.98 -4.51 15.40
C GLU A 6 -12.49 -5.24 14.15
N HIS A 7 -11.58 -5.85 13.40
CA HIS A 7 -11.91 -6.63 12.23
C HIS A 7 -11.87 -8.14 12.57
N PRO A 8 -12.89 -8.92 12.20
CA PRO A 8 -13.02 -10.33 12.65
C PRO A 8 -11.85 -11.23 12.20
N LYS A 9 -11.20 -10.92 11.09
CA LYS A 9 -10.11 -11.71 10.52
C LYS A 9 -8.71 -11.18 10.90
N TYR A 10 -8.56 -9.86 11.05
CA TYR A 10 -7.26 -9.21 11.21
C TYR A 10 -7.01 -8.69 12.62
N GLY A 11 -8.03 -8.65 13.50
CA GLY A 11 -7.98 -7.98 14.79
C GLY A 11 -8.08 -6.47 14.63
N LYS A 12 -7.43 -5.70 15.50
CA LYS A 12 -7.46 -4.23 15.41
C LYS A 12 -6.74 -3.75 14.15
N ILE A 13 -7.44 -2.94 13.35
CA ILE A 13 -6.93 -2.29 12.15
C ILE A 13 -7.29 -0.80 12.15
N TYR A 14 -6.55 0.00 11.39
CA TYR A 14 -6.94 1.37 11.07
C TYR A 14 -8.04 1.37 10.00
N ALA A 15 -9.05 2.22 10.19
CA ALA A 15 -10.04 2.50 9.16
C ALA A 15 -9.54 3.58 8.21
N PHE A 16 -9.91 3.50 6.94
CA PHE A 16 -9.58 4.51 5.93
C PHE A 16 -10.27 5.85 6.23
N GLU A 17 -11.54 5.79 6.57
CA GLU A 17 -12.32 6.95 7.03
C GLU A 17 -13.24 6.55 8.18
N VAL A 18 -13.57 7.51 9.04
CA VAL A 18 -14.55 7.39 10.11
C VAL A 18 -15.41 8.64 10.15
N ASP A 19 -16.70 8.47 10.43
CA ASP A 19 -17.65 9.60 10.53
C ASP A 19 -17.79 10.19 11.94
N GLY A 20 -17.15 9.56 12.94
CA GLY A 20 -17.26 9.96 14.34
C GLY A 20 -18.56 9.52 15.04
N PHE A 21 -19.47 8.87 14.34
CA PHE A 21 -20.76 8.36 14.83
C PHE A 21 -20.83 6.83 14.89
N GLY A 22 -19.72 6.15 14.61
CA GLY A 22 -19.59 4.72 14.69
C GLY A 22 -19.50 4.02 13.33
N SER A 23 -19.59 4.75 12.22
CA SER A 23 -19.34 4.18 10.88
C SER A 23 -17.86 4.28 10.54
N ALA A 24 -17.36 3.27 9.86
CA ALA A 24 -15.98 3.19 9.38
C ALA A 24 -15.95 2.65 7.96
N LEU A 25 -15.16 3.28 7.10
CA LEU A 25 -14.85 2.79 5.76
C LEU A 25 -13.60 1.92 5.82
N LEU A 26 -13.74 0.66 5.45
CA LEU A 26 -12.67 -0.33 5.43
C LEU A 26 -12.23 -0.60 4.00
N MET A 27 -11.20 0.09 3.59
CA MET A 27 -10.52 -0.06 2.31
C MET A 27 -9.13 0.57 2.39
N ASP A 28 -8.37 0.47 1.35
CA ASP A 28 -7.23 1.34 1.05
C ASP A 28 -7.12 1.51 -0.46
N ASP A 29 -6.57 2.62 -0.90
CA ASP A 29 -6.27 2.84 -2.31
C ASP A 29 -4.78 3.11 -2.53
N SER A 30 -4.38 3.20 -3.79
CA SER A 30 -2.98 3.37 -4.16
C SER A 30 -2.47 4.81 -4.10
N ASN A 31 -3.34 5.78 -3.79
CA ASN A 31 -2.91 7.17 -3.65
C ASN A 31 -2.19 7.39 -2.32
N ALA A 32 -1.41 8.45 -2.23
CA ALA A 32 -0.85 8.95 -0.99
C ALA A 32 -1.54 10.29 -0.64
N PRO A 33 -2.08 10.43 0.56
CA PRO A 33 -2.02 9.52 1.72
C PRO A 33 -2.93 8.28 1.58
N SER A 34 -2.50 7.17 2.18
CA SER A 34 -3.26 5.92 2.31
C SER A 34 -2.91 5.24 3.63
N LEU A 35 -3.62 4.17 3.99
CA LEU A 35 -3.28 3.40 5.18
C LEU A 35 -1.91 2.72 5.06
N LEU A 36 -1.57 2.25 3.87
CA LEU A 36 -0.27 1.66 3.59
C LEU A 36 0.87 2.67 3.79
N CYS A 37 0.63 3.97 3.52
CA CYS A 37 1.62 5.03 3.65
C CYS A 37 1.87 5.50 5.10
N LEU A 38 1.10 5.04 6.09
CA LEU A 38 1.17 5.58 7.46
C LEU A 38 2.59 5.69 8.02
N PRO A 39 3.46 4.66 7.97
CA PRO A 39 4.81 4.80 8.49
C PRO A 39 5.69 5.77 7.71
N TYR A 40 5.42 5.96 6.43
CA TYR A 40 6.16 6.90 5.58
C TYR A 40 5.76 8.36 5.82
N LEU A 41 4.48 8.61 6.14
CA LEU A 41 3.93 9.96 6.27
C LEU A 41 3.76 10.45 7.72
N THR A 42 3.85 9.55 8.69
CA THR A 42 3.53 9.83 10.11
C THR A 42 4.52 9.16 11.06
N ASP A 43 4.33 9.36 12.35
CA ASP A 43 5.12 8.72 13.41
C ASP A 43 4.66 7.27 13.75
N VAL A 44 3.80 6.66 12.93
CA VAL A 44 3.39 5.27 13.12
C VAL A 44 4.55 4.36 12.78
N SER A 45 4.96 3.53 13.72
CA SER A 45 6.04 2.56 13.48
C SER A 45 5.62 1.49 12.48
N ILE A 46 6.56 1.07 11.64
CA ILE A 46 6.40 -0.13 10.79
C ILE A 46 6.05 -1.36 11.66
N ASP A 47 6.60 -1.45 12.86
CA ASP A 47 6.39 -2.59 13.77
C ASP A 47 5.13 -2.43 14.65
N ASP A 48 4.35 -1.35 14.49
CA ASP A 48 3.09 -1.18 15.21
C ASP A 48 2.13 -2.34 14.88
N PRO A 49 1.62 -3.06 15.89
CA PRO A 49 0.80 -4.25 15.64
C PRO A 49 -0.53 -3.93 14.95
N ILE A 50 -1.11 -2.75 15.17
CA ILE A 50 -2.34 -2.33 14.48
C ILE A 50 -2.02 -2.01 13.03
N TYR A 51 -0.88 -1.35 12.78
CA TYR A 51 -0.41 -1.11 11.41
C TYR A 51 -0.12 -2.42 10.67
N GLN A 52 0.55 -3.39 11.31
CA GLN A 52 0.82 -4.68 10.68
C GLN A 52 -0.46 -5.47 10.37
N ASN A 53 -1.47 -5.38 11.21
CA ASN A 53 -2.80 -5.93 10.92
C ASN A 53 -3.46 -5.21 9.74
N THR A 54 -3.40 -3.88 9.73
CA THR A 54 -3.92 -3.04 8.65
C THR A 54 -3.22 -3.35 7.34
N ARG A 55 -1.90 -3.47 7.35
CA ARG A 55 -1.09 -3.82 6.18
C ARG A 55 -1.49 -5.17 5.57
N ARG A 56 -1.78 -6.18 6.42
CA ARG A 56 -2.29 -7.49 5.97
C ARG A 56 -3.70 -7.39 5.38
N PHE A 57 -4.56 -6.55 5.97
CA PHE A 57 -5.90 -6.29 5.45
C PHE A 57 -5.85 -5.61 4.08
N VAL A 58 -5.15 -4.49 3.95
CA VAL A 58 -5.12 -3.71 2.70
C VAL A 58 -4.46 -4.46 1.55
N TRP A 59 -3.54 -5.41 1.86
CA TRP A 59 -2.89 -6.28 0.88
C TRP A 59 -3.56 -7.66 0.77
N SER A 60 -4.89 -7.66 0.74
CA SER A 60 -5.71 -8.88 0.64
C SER A 60 -7.00 -8.62 -0.13
N GLU A 61 -7.70 -9.69 -0.51
CA GLU A 61 -8.98 -9.63 -1.21
C GLU A 61 -10.13 -9.05 -0.35
N ASP A 62 -9.92 -8.83 0.94
CA ASP A 62 -10.85 -8.11 1.81
C ASP A 62 -10.79 -6.58 1.59
N ASN A 63 -9.74 -6.06 0.94
CA ASN A 63 -9.69 -4.70 0.42
C ASN A 63 -10.28 -4.67 -1.00
N PRO A 64 -11.37 -3.91 -1.25
CA PRO A 64 -12.05 -3.88 -2.55
C PRO A 64 -11.18 -3.35 -3.70
N TYR A 65 -10.05 -2.70 -3.40
CA TYR A 65 -9.12 -2.19 -4.42
C TYR A 65 -7.81 -2.98 -4.51
N PHE A 66 -7.71 -4.09 -3.81
CA PHE A 66 -6.63 -5.04 -4.03
C PHE A 66 -6.94 -5.93 -5.22
N PHE A 67 -6.04 -6.01 -6.16
CA PHE A 67 -6.17 -6.83 -7.37
C PHE A 67 -5.01 -7.78 -7.50
N ARG A 68 -5.32 -9.02 -7.85
CA ARG A 68 -4.33 -10.07 -8.11
C ARG A 68 -4.62 -10.73 -9.45
N GLY A 69 -3.60 -10.81 -10.30
CA GLY A 69 -3.70 -11.41 -11.63
C GLY A 69 -2.47 -12.22 -12.00
N LYS A 70 -2.38 -12.62 -13.27
CA LYS A 70 -1.26 -13.42 -13.77
C LYS A 70 0.07 -12.64 -13.82
N ALA A 71 -0.02 -11.32 -13.98
CA ALA A 71 1.15 -10.44 -14.11
C ALA A 71 1.66 -9.93 -12.75
N GLY A 72 0.85 -10.01 -11.69
CA GLY A 72 1.20 -9.53 -10.36
C GLY A 72 -0.01 -9.20 -9.51
N GLU A 73 0.24 -8.52 -8.40
CA GLU A 73 -0.77 -8.05 -7.46
C GLU A 73 -0.44 -6.66 -6.96
N GLY A 74 -1.44 -5.92 -6.51
CA GLY A 74 -1.26 -4.60 -5.94
C GLY A 74 -2.58 -3.90 -5.64
N ILE A 75 -2.49 -2.73 -5.02
CA ILE A 75 -3.64 -1.90 -4.72
C ILE A 75 -3.82 -0.90 -5.86
N GLY A 76 -5.03 -0.80 -6.36
CA GLY A 76 -5.49 0.23 -7.29
C GLY A 76 -6.32 1.28 -6.57
N GLY A 77 -7.37 1.76 -7.20
CA GLY A 77 -8.26 2.73 -6.58
C GLY A 77 -9.43 3.10 -7.50
N PRO A 78 -10.40 3.85 -6.98
CA PRO A 78 -11.59 4.24 -7.75
C PRO A 78 -11.26 5.07 -8.98
N HIS A 79 -10.11 5.75 -8.99
CA HIS A 79 -9.68 6.61 -10.10
C HIS A 79 -9.01 5.86 -11.24
N CYS A 80 -8.56 4.63 -11.00
CA CYS A 80 -7.81 3.83 -11.97
C CYS A 80 -8.70 2.89 -12.77
N GLY A 81 -9.92 2.64 -12.29
CA GLY A 81 -10.78 1.56 -12.73
C GLY A 81 -10.42 0.23 -12.07
N LEU A 82 -11.30 -0.76 -12.25
CA LEU A 82 -11.12 -2.09 -11.69
C LEU A 82 -9.95 -2.83 -12.36
N ASP A 83 -9.36 -3.77 -11.62
CA ASP A 83 -8.28 -4.66 -12.08
C ASP A 83 -6.97 -3.95 -12.48
N LYS A 84 -6.76 -2.72 -12.01
CA LYS A 84 -5.59 -1.92 -12.33
C LYS A 84 -4.84 -1.51 -11.07
N PRO A 85 -3.94 -2.35 -10.54
CA PRO A 85 -3.03 -1.93 -9.48
C PRO A 85 -2.10 -0.83 -9.97
N TRP A 86 -1.79 0.10 -9.07
CA TRP A 86 -0.88 1.19 -9.38
C TRP A 86 0.53 0.96 -8.83
N PRO A 87 1.58 1.35 -9.57
CA PRO A 87 2.97 1.23 -9.13
C PRO A 87 3.24 1.90 -7.77
N MET A 88 2.54 2.98 -7.44
CA MET A 88 2.69 3.67 -6.16
C MET A 88 2.40 2.75 -4.96
N SER A 89 1.41 1.86 -5.05
CA SER A 89 1.11 0.91 -3.97
C SER A 89 2.27 -0.08 -3.75
N LEU A 90 2.93 -0.51 -4.82
CA LEU A 90 4.12 -1.38 -4.75
C LEU A 90 5.30 -0.66 -4.12
N VAL A 91 5.55 0.58 -4.52
CA VAL A 91 6.61 1.41 -3.95
C VAL A 91 6.36 1.66 -2.46
N MET A 92 5.12 2.01 -2.07
CA MET A 92 4.77 2.20 -0.66
C MET A 92 4.87 0.90 0.14
N LYS A 93 4.51 -0.24 -0.44
CA LYS A 93 4.71 -1.54 0.20
C LYS A 93 6.19 -1.80 0.50
N ALA A 94 7.08 -1.43 -0.41
CA ALA A 94 8.52 -1.57 -0.23
C ALA A 94 9.08 -0.59 0.83
N PHE A 95 8.65 0.68 0.84
CA PHE A 95 9.04 1.64 1.88
C PHE A 95 8.59 1.25 3.29
N THR A 96 7.48 0.55 3.40
CA THR A 96 6.84 0.23 4.68
C THR A 96 7.11 -1.21 5.13
N THR A 97 8.27 -1.76 4.77
CA THR A 97 8.76 -3.07 5.23
C THR A 97 10.22 -3.01 5.62
N ASN A 98 10.59 -3.81 6.63
CA ASN A 98 11.97 -4.07 7.00
C ASN A 98 12.51 -5.34 6.31
N ASP A 99 11.67 -6.08 5.60
CA ASP A 99 12.07 -7.29 4.88
C ASP A 99 12.67 -6.93 3.51
N ARG A 100 13.99 -7.15 3.38
CA ARG A 100 14.71 -6.89 2.14
C ARG A 100 14.20 -7.73 0.95
N ALA A 101 13.82 -8.96 1.20
CA ALA A 101 13.27 -9.83 0.14
C ALA A 101 11.93 -9.29 -0.38
N GLU A 102 11.09 -8.73 0.50
CA GLU A 102 9.85 -8.08 0.09
C GLU A 102 10.12 -6.81 -0.72
N LYS A 103 11.12 -6.00 -0.32
CA LYS A 103 11.56 -4.82 -1.12
C LYS A 103 11.98 -5.25 -2.53
N GLU A 104 12.86 -6.23 -2.65
CA GLU A 104 13.38 -6.72 -3.93
C GLU A 104 12.28 -7.36 -4.80
N TRP A 105 11.35 -8.09 -4.18
CA TRP A 105 10.25 -8.74 -4.89
C TRP A 105 9.24 -7.76 -5.49
N SER A 106 9.06 -6.60 -4.88
CA SER A 106 8.18 -5.53 -5.36
C SER A 106 8.64 -4.94 -6.71
N PHE A 107 9.87 -5.20 -7.14
CA PHE A 107 10.45 -4.72 -8.39
C PHE A 107 10.59 -5.77 -9.49
N ASN A 108 10.47 -7.05 -9.17
CA ASN A 108 10.85 -8.13 -10.08
C ASN A 108 9.68 -8.75 -10.86
N LYS A 109 8.50 -8.15 -10.85
CA LYS A 109 7.32 -8.64 -11.57
C LYS A 109 6.83 -7.64 -12.59
N ASP A 110 7.62 -7.45 -13.63
CA ASP A 110 7.21 -6.65 -14.75
C ASP A 110 7.00 -7.49 -16.00
N ASP A 111 5.75 -7.56 -16.41
CA ASP A 111 5.48 -7.44 -17.83
C ASP A 111 5.31 -5.94 -18.12
N ALA A 112 6.39 -5.30 -18.54
CA ALA A 112 6.49 -3.86 -18.75
C ALA A 112 5.62 -3.33 -19.91
N ALA A 113 4.76 -4.17 -20.50
CA ALA A 113 4.03 -3.84 -21.72
C ALA A 113 2.62 -3.31 -21.47
N ASP A 114 2.04 -3.47 -20.28
CA ASP A 114 0.69 -3.01 -19.96
C ASP A 114 0.68 -1.97 -18.83
N PHE A 115 1.02 -0.74 -19.16
CA PHE A 115 1.02 0.39 -18.23
C PHE A 115 0.06 1.49 -18.69
N THR A 116 -0.60 2.14 -17.72
CA THR A 116 -1.56 3.21 -17.99
C THR A 116 -0.93 4.49 -18.55
N ARG A 117 0.38 4.72 -18.31
CA ARG A 117 1.15 5.88 -18.75
C ARG A 117 2.62 5.52 -18.88
N SER A 118 3.27 6.00 -19.92
CA SER A 118 4.72 5.83 -20.15
C SER A 118 5.59 6.63 -19.15
N TRP A 119 5.00 7.59 -18.47
CA TRP A 119 5.67 8.42 -17.46
C TRP A 119 4.68 9.00 -16.47
N PHE A 120 4.99 8.89 -15.17
CA PHE A 120 4.22 9.48 -14.09
C PHE A 120 5.19 9.99 -13.00
N ALA A 121 5.29 11.32 -12.88
CA ALA A 121 6.30 11.98 -12.03
C ALA A 121 6.35 11.44 -10.60
N TRP A 122 5.22 11.30 -9.94
CA TRP A 122 5.16 10.82 -8.55
C TRP A 122 5.67 9.40 -8.39
N ALA A 123 5.26 8.50 -9.26
CA ALA A 123 5.74 7.11 -9.21
C ALA A 123 7.24 7.04 -9.49
N ASN A 124 7.74 7.80 -10.45
CA ASN A 124 9.16 7.82 -10.80
C ASN A 124 10.03 8.44 -9.70
N THR A 125 9.54 9.51 -9.05
CA THR A 125 10.25 10.17 -7.95
C THR A 125 10.32 9.28 -6.72
N LEU A 126 9.21 8.69 -6.30
CA LEU A 126 9.16 7.75 -5.18
C LEU A 126 9.99 6.49 -5.46
N PHE A 127 9.99 6.00 -6.69
CA PHE A 127 10.85 4.89 -7.09
C PHE A 127 12.34 5.26 -6.98
N GLY A 128 12.72 6.46 -7.45
CA GLY A 128 14.08 6.97 -7.31
C GLY A 128 14.52 7.09 -5.85
N GLU A 129 13.64 7.61 -4.99
CA GLU A 129 13.88 7.69 -3.54
C GLU A 129 14.08 6.30 -2.92
N LEU A 130 13.25 5.33 -3.27
CA LEU A 130 13.38 3.97 -2.76
C LEU A 130 14.70 3.31 -3.19
N ILE A 131 15.16 3.53 -4.43
CA ILE A 131 16.48 3.05 -4.88
C ILE A 131 17.60 3.68 -4.04
N VAL A 132 17.52 4.97 -3.75
CA VAL A 132 18.50 5.64 -2.88
C VAL A 132 18.46 5.04 -1.47
N ASP A 133 17.29 4.87 -0.86
CA ASP A 133 17.12 4.25 0.46
C ASP A 133 17.73 2.83 0.52
N MET A 134 17.55 2.03 -0.53
CA MET A 134 18.06 0.67 -0.58
C MET A 134 19.60 0.56 -0.74
N TYR A 135 20.24 1.56 -1.35
CA TYR A 135 21.64 1.48 -1.79
C TYR A 135 22.55 2.58 -1.26
N ALA A 136 22.03 3.61 -0.56
CA ALA A 136 22.84 4.71 -0.04
C ALA A 136 23.71 4.32 1.17
N ASP A 137 23.37 3.24 1.87
CA ASP A 137 24.08 2.76 3.06
C ASP A 137 25.12 1.65 2.76
N ASN A 138 25.55 1.51 1.48
CA ASN A 138 26.61 0.59 1.08
C ASN A 138 27.93 1.30 0.75
#